data_86fcd56ce52f7093457fb6e696546e80
#
_entry.id   86fcd56ce52f7093457fb6e696546e80
#
_cell.length_a   1.000
_cell.length_b   1.000
_cell.length_c   1.000
_cell.angle_alpha   90.00
_cell.angle_beta   90.00
_cell.angle_gamma   90.00
#
_symmetry.space_group_name_H-M   'P 1'
#
loop_
_entity.id
_entity.type
_entity.pdbx_description
1 polymer ?
#
loop_
_entity_poly.entity_id
_entity_poly.type
_entity_poly.pdbx_seq_one_letter_code
_entity_poly.pdbx_strand_id
1 'polypeptide(L)'
;MNRVYHRFMRSKAPALFPVFRSRAQAEILAATLLHPEREQTITDLSRRLRIPLATVSDEVARLLGADLFTVRKVGRANLLRPNGGNRVVGPLTEIVMATMGPHLVVQEAFAGLQGVQRLLIYGSWAARYHGEAGPPPNDLDVLLVGTPNRTEVYEAAEAVEQRTGLPVHPVIASARRWNEDTDPLMAQIKPHPRVEIELTPLTPVALNP
;
A
#
# COMPACT_ATOMS: atom_id res chain seq x y z
N MET A 1 1.83 -33.42 8.57
CA MET A 1 2.24 -32.49 7.51
C MET A 1 1.64 -31.10 7.74
N ASN A 2 1.58 -30.60 9.00
CA ASN A 2 0.81 -29.40 9.37
C ASN A 2 1.55 -28.43 10.32
N ARG A 3 2.89 -28.54 10.45
CA ARG A 3 3.65 -27.66 11.38
C ARG A 3 4.27 -26.41 10.77
N VAL A 4 4.29 -26.28 9.44
CA VAL A 4 4.94 -25.16 8.74
C VAL A 4 4.00 -23.94 8.63
N TYR A 5 2.68 -24.16 8.55
CA TYR A 5 1.71 -23.08 8.40
C TYR A 5 1.50 -22.22 9.66
N HIS A 6 1.66 -22.78 10.86
CA HIS A 6 1.40 -22.06 12.12
C HIS A 6 2.46 -21.01 12.49
N ARG A 7 3.66 -21.05 11.92
CA ARG A 7 4.75 -20.11 12.27
C ARG A 7 4.67 -18.77 11.50
N PHE A 8 3.93 -18.71 10.39
CA PHE A 8 3.81 -17.52 9.53
C PHE A 8 2.61 -16.63 9.86
N MET A 9 1.71 -17.07 10.76
CA MET A 9 0.45 -16.38 11.06
C MET A 9 0.53 -15.32 12.17
N ARG A 10 1.71 -14.81 12.54
CA ARG A 10 1.83 -13.76 13.56
C ARG A 10 1.83 -12.34 13.01
N SER A 11 1.80 -12.13 11.69
CA SER A 11 1.55 -10.82 11.10
C SER A 11 0.11 -10.75 10.63
N LYS A 12 -0.60 -9.68 10.99
CA LYS A 12 -1.94 -9.36 10.51
C LYS A 12 -1.96 -9.39 8.98
N ALA A 13 -2.46 -10.47 8.38
CA ALA A 13 -2.56 -10.58 6.94
C ALA A 13 -3.76 -9.76 6.45
N PRO A 14 -3.66 -9.02 5.32
CA PRO A 14 -4.81 -8.38 4.71
C PRO A 14 -5.94 -9.38 4.45
N ALA A 15 -7.20 -8.94 4.52
CA ALA A 15 -8.39 -9.80 4.44
C ALA A 15 -8.43 -10.73 3.21
N LEU A 16 -7.89 -10.29 2.05
CA LEU A 16 -7.81 -11.08 0.83
C LEU A 16 -6.47 -11.80 0.62
N PHE A 17 -5.59 -11.78 1.61
CA PHE A 17 -4.32 -12.50 1.50
C PHE A 17 -4.46 -14.00 1.13
N PRO A 18 -5.48 -14.73 1.60
CA PRO A 18 -5.70 -16.12 1.20
C PRO A 18 -5.98 -16.33 -0.30
N VAL A 19 -6.37 -15.28 -1.03
CA VAL A 19 -6.61 -15.33 -2.50
C VAL A 19 -5.30 -15.45 -3.27
N PHE A 20 -4.20 -14.97 -2.71
CA PHE A 20 -2.88 -15.12 -3.32
C PHE A 20 -2.28 -16.50 -2.98
N ARG A 21 -1.63 -17.10 -3.95
CA ARG A 21 -1.00 -18.42 -3.79
C ARG A 21 0.07 -18.46 -2.70
N SER A 22 0.78 -17.36 -2.51
CA SER A 22 1.82 -17.22 -1.49
C SER A 22 1.98 -15.75 -1.07
N ARG A 23 2.54 -15.56 0.12
CA ARG A 23 2.93 -14.22 0.59
C ARG A 23 3.93 -13.57 -0.36
N ALA A 24 4.90 -14.34 -0.85
CA ALA A 24 5.90 -13.85 -1.80
C ALA A 24 5.25 -13.33 -3.09
N GLN A 25 4.27 -14.04 -3.63
CA GLN A 25 3.52 -13.59 -4.80
C GLN A 25 2.81 -12.25 -4.54
N ALA A 26 2.09 -12.15 -3.42
CA ALA A 26 1.37 -10.94 -3.06
C ALA A 26 2.30 -9.73 -2.90
N GLU A 27 3.44 -9.90 -2.21
CA GLU A 27 4.43 -8.84 -2.02
C GLU A 27 5.12 -8.44 -3.33
N ILE A 28 5.40 -9.38 -4.23
CA ILE A 28 5.96 -9.08 -5.57
C ILE A 28 4.93 -8.31 -6.41
N LEU A 29 3.67 -8.73 -6.40
CA LEU A 29 2.60 -8.03 -7.11
C LEU A 29 2.42 -6.60 -6.57
N ALA A 30 2.38 -6.42 -5.25
CA ALA A 30 2.29 -5.10 -4.65
C ALA A 30 3.49 -4.22 -5.03
N ALA A 31 4.71 -4.77 -4.94
CA ALA A 31 5.95 -4.06 -5.23
C ALA A 31 6.08 -3.61 -6.69
N THR A 32 5.37 -4.24 -7.60
CA THR A 32 5.44 -3.97 -9.05
C THR A 32 4.19 -3.28 -9.59
N LEU A 33 2.99 -3.74 -9.25
CA LEU A 33 1.74 -3.19 -9.77
C LEU A 33 1.40 -1.83 -9.16
N LEU A 34 1.73 -1.62 -7.87
CA LEU A 34 1.49 -0.32 -7.21
C LEU A 34 2.57 0.73 -7.54
N HIS A 35 3.66 0.31 -8.18
CA HIS A 35 4.77 1.17 -8.59
C HIS A 35 5.20 0.85 -10.03
N PRO A 36 4.31 1.01 -11.02
CA PRO A 36 4.55 0.59 -12.40
C PRO A 36 5.70 1.35 -13.08
N GLU A 37 6.06 2.52 -12.57
CA GLU A 37 7.18 3.35 -13.02
C GLU A 37 8.54 2.80 -12.57
N ARG A 38 8.57 1.96 -11.53
CA ARG A 38 9.81 1.39 -10.99
C ARG A 38 10.18 0.12 -11.72
N GLU A 39 11.06 0.24 -12.67
CA GLU A 39 11.67 -0.94 -13.30
C GLU A 39 12.69 -1.57 -12.34
N GLN A 40 12.55 -2.86 -12.05
CA GLN A 40 13.35 -3.57 -11.06
C GLN A 40 13.84 -4.90 -11.62
N THR A 41 15.05 -5.32 -11.21
CA THR A 41 15.51 -6.68 -11.44
C THR A 41 14.96 -7.64 -10.38
N ILE A 42 15.03 -8.95 -10.67
CA ILE A 42 14.72 -10.02 -9.69
C ILE A 42 15.57 -9.84 -8.41
N THR A 43 16.85 -9.44 -8.58
CA THR A 43 17.75 -9.20 -7.45
C THR A 43 17.33 -8.01 -6.60
N ASP A 44 16.84 -6.92 -7.23
CA ASP A 44 16.34 -5.75 -6.50
C ASP A 44 15.09 -6.09 -5.71
N LEU A 45 14.16 -6.85 -6.31
CA LEU A 45 12.97 -7.35 -5.63
C LEU A 45 13.33 -8.24 -4.43
N SER A 46 14.25 -9.19 -4.62
CA SER A 46 14.71 -10.07 -3.55
C SER A 46 15.29 -9.29 -2.36
N ARG A 47 16.14 -8.31 -2.63
CA ARG A 47 16.78 -7.47 -1.61
C ARG A 47 15.74 -6.60 -0.88
N ARG A 48 14.87 -5.93 -1.64
CA ARG A 48 13.86 -5.01 -1.10
C ARG A 48 12.82 -5.73 -0.26
N LEU A 49 12.30 -6.86 -0.75
CA LEU A 49 11.25 -7.63 -0.08
C LEU A 49 11.81 -8.59 0.99
N ARG A 50 13.14 -8.75 1.06
CA ARG A 50 13.79 -9.74 1.94
C ARG A 50 13.28 -11.16 1.70
N ILE A 51 13.00 -11.48 0.43
CA ILE A 51 12.57 -12.81 -0.02
C ILE A 51 13.77 -13.50 -0.70
N PRO A 52 14.01 -14.80 -0.46
CA PRO A 52 15.08 -15.53 -1.13
C PRO A 52 15.02 -15.39 -2.66
N LEU A 53 16.17 -15.18 -3.30
CA LEU A 53 16.27 -14.92 -4.75
C LEU A 53 15.60 -16.04 -5.58
N ALA A 54 15.76 -17.30 -5.18
CA ALA A 54 15.15 -18.44 -5.86
C ALA A 54 13.61 -18.33 -5.83
N THR A 55 13.04 -17.99 -4.69
CA THR A 55 11.59 -17.80 -4.53
C THR A 55 11.08 -16.66 -5.42
N VAL A 56 11.80 -15.52 -5.45
CA VAL A 56 11.42 -14.40 -6.32
C VAL A 56 11.52 -14.79 -7.78
N SER A 57 12.57 -15.52 -8.17
CA SER A 57 12.77 -16.01 -9.53
C SER A 57 11.62 -16.92 -9.99
N ASP A 58 11.23 -17.87 -9.14
CA ASP A 58 10.15 -18.80 -9.44
C ASP A 58 8.80 -18.10 -9.57
N GLU A 59 8.50 -17.14 -8.68
CA GLU A 59 7.25 -16.37 -8.76
C GLU A 59 7.22 -15.45 -10.00
N VAL A 60 8.32 -14.76 -10.28
CA VAL A 60 8.44 -13.90 -11.46
C VAL A 60 8.31 -14.72 -12.74
N ALA A 61 8.92 -15.91 -12.82
CA ALA A 61 8.76 -16.79 -13.97
C ALA A 61 7.30 -17.17 -14.23
N ARG A 62 6.51 -17.42 -13.18
CA ARG A 62 5.08 -17.71 -13.31
C ARG A 62 4.28 -16.48 -13.76
N LEU A 63 4.60 -15.29 -13.22
CA LEU A 63 3.94 -14.05 -13.59
C LEU A 63 4.24 -13.63 -15.04
N LEU A 64 5.46 -13.90 -15.52
CA LEU A 64 5.84 -13.77 -16.93
C LEU A 64 5.10 -14.79 -17.81
N GLY A 65 5.02 -16.05 -17.37
CA GLY A 65 4.26 -17.10 -18.08
C GLY A 65 2.76 -16.82 -18.16
N ALA A 66 2.21 -16.06 -17.22
CA ALA A 66 0.83 -15.57 -17.21
C ALA A 66 0.65 -14.24 -17.98
N ASP A 67 1.70 -13.72 -18.61
CA ASP A 67 1.71 -12.46 -19.36
C ASP A 67 1.33 -11.23 -18.50
N LEU A 68 1.48 -11.32 -17.18
CA LEU A 68 1.20 -10.21 -16.27
C LEU A 68 2.36 -9.22 -16.20
N PHE A 69 3.58 -9.68 -16.47
CA PHE A 69 4.79 -8.87 -16.53
C PHE A 69 5.45 -8.98 -17.90
N THR A 70 6.24 -7.97 -18.22
CA THR A 70 7.18 -7.97 -19.34
C THR A 70 8.58 -7.72 -18.83
N VAL A 71 9.57 -8.08 -19.66
CA VAL A 71 11.00 -7.86 -19.40
C VAL A 71 11.54 -6.90 -20.43
N ARG A 72 12.18 -5.81 -19.97
CA ARG A 72 12.99 -4.95 -20.80
C ARG A 72 14.48 -5.20 -20.51
N LYS A 73 15.23 -5.54 -21.54
CA LYS A 73 16.67 -5.76 -21.42
C LYS A 73 17.44 -4.43 -21.52
N VAL A 74 18.26 -4.15 -20.50
CA VAL A 74 19.16 -2.98 -20.49
C VAL A 74 20.56 -3.47 -20.15
N GLY A 75 21.43 -3.50 -21.15
CA GLY A 75 22.75 -4.13 -21.02
C GLY A 75 22.62 -5.59 -20.58
N ARG A 76 23.13 -5.92 -19.39
CA ARG A 76 23.03 -7.25 -18.78
C ARG A 76 21.83 -7.41 -17.82
N ALA A 77 21.10 -6.34 -17.54
CA ALA A 77 19.98 -6.36 -16.62
C ALA A 77 18.65 -6.65 -17.33
N ASN A 78 17.86 -7.51 -16.72
CA ASN A 78 16.48 -7.78 -17.10
C ASN A 78 15.57 -7.00 -16.15
N LEU A 79 14.98 -5.92 -16.63
CA LEU A 79 14.09 -5.05 -15.87
C LEU A 79 12.65 -5.51 -16.04
N LEU A 80 12.00 -5.80 -14.94
CA LEU A 80 10.60 -6.22 -14.86
C LEU A 80 9.70 -4.99 -14.79
N ARG A 81 8.56 -5.07 -15.47
CA ARG A 81 7.47 -4.11 -15.36
C ARG A 81 6.12 -4.79 -15.60
N PRO A 82 5.01 -4.21 -15.09
CA PRO A 82 3.68 -4.69 -15.44
C PRO A 82 3.44 -4.66 -16.96
N ASN A 83 2.71 -5.64 -17.46
CA ASN A 83 2.29 -5.67 -18.86
C ASN A 83 1.01 -4.85 -19.07
N GLY A 84 1.14 -3.57 -19.37
CA GLY A 84 0.00 -2.67 -19.62
C GLY A 84 -0.88 -3.07 -20.80
N GLY A 85 -0.42 -3.96 -21.69
CA GLY A 85 -1.22 -4.52 -22.79
C GLY A 85 -2.15 -5.67 -22.37
N ASN A 86 -1.93 -6.26 -21.20
CA ASN A 86 -2.78 -7.33 -20.67
C ASN A 86 -3.95 -6.73 -19.87
N ARG A 87 -5.17 -6.93 -20.38
CA ARG A 87 -6.40 -6.40 -19.78
C ARG A 87 -6.69 -6.85 -18.33
N VAL A 88 -6.01 -7.89 -17.84
CA VAL A 88 -6.15 -8.39 -16.46
C VAL A 88 -5.32 -7.58 -15.50
N VAL A 89 -4.25 -6.91 -15.95
CA VAL A 89 -3.31 -6.17 -15.08
C VAL A 89 -4.00 -5.00 -14.36
N GLY A 90 -4.87 -4.26 -15.03
CA GLY A 90 -5.64 -3.17 -14.39
C GLY A 90 -6.50 -3.66 -13.21
N PRO A 91 -7.47 -4.56 -13.43
CA PRO A 91 -8.27 -5.15 -12.36
C PRO A 91 -7.45 -5.81 -11.25
N LEU A 92 -6.35 -6.49 -11.61
CA LEU A 92 -5.45 -7.07 -10.61
C LEU A 92 -4.76 -6.00 -9.75
N THR A 93 -4.37 -4.89 -10.36
CA THR A 93 -3.80 -3.73 -9.64
C THR A 93 -4.81 -3.15 -8.65
N GLU A 94 -6.08 -3.03 -9.02
CA GLU A 94 -7.15 -2.57 -8.11
C GLU A 94 -7.32 -3.53 -6.92
N ILE A 95 -7.32 -4.86 -7.17
CA ILE A 95 -7.37 -5.86 -6.10
C ILE A 95 -6.16 -5.73 -5.17
N VAL A 96 -4.95 -5.62 -5.71
CA VAL A 96 -3.72 -5.47 -4.94
C VAL A 96 -3.74 -4.14 -4.17
N MET A 97 -4.20 -3.04 -4.78
CA MET A 97 -4.36 -1.74 -4.13
C MET A 97 -5.31 -1.84 -2.92
N ALA A 98 -6.46 -2.46 -3.10
CA ALA A 98 -7.46 -2.61 -2.04
C ALA A 98 -6.99 -3.50 -0.89
N THR A 99 -6.12 -4.48 -1.15
CA THR A 99 -5.75 -5.52 -0.17
C THR A 99 -4.37 -5.37 0.43
N MET A 100 -3.48 -4.64 -0.24
CA MET A 100 -2.07 -4.46 0.14
C MET A 100 -1.60 -3.01 -0.04
N GLY A 101 -2.52 -2.10 -0.31
CA GLY A 101 -2.18 -0.69 -0.53
C GLY A 101 -1.71 0.01 0.74
N PRO A 102 -1.08 1.18 0.59
CA PRO A 102 -0.53 1.97 1.69
C PRO A 102 -1.53 2.32 2.79
N HIS A 103 -2.84 2.38 2.49
CA HIS A 103 -3.89 2.68 3.46
C HIS A 103 -3.90 1.69 4.65
N LEU A 104 -3.56 0.41 4.43
CA LEU A 104 -3.46 -0.57 5.50
C LEU A 104 -2.25 -0.30 6.41
N VAL A 105 -1.14 0.15 5.81
CA VAL A 105 0.07 0.54 6.55
C VAL A 105 -0.19 1.81 7.36
N VAL A 106 -0.92 2.77 6.78
CA VAL A 106 -1.38 3.99 7.47
C VAL A 106 -2.29 3.62 8.64
N GLN A 107 -3.28 2.75 8.43
CA GLN A 107 -4.16 2.30 9.52
C GLN A 107 -3.36 1.68 10.66
N GLU A 108 -2.45 0.77 10.38
CA GLU A 108 -1.65 0.10 11.40
C GLU A 108 -0.76 1.08 12.20
N ALA A 109 -0.17 2.06 11.51
CA ALA A 109 0.74 3.01 12.14
C ALA A 109 0.02 4.10 12.97
N PHE A 110 -1.14 4.56 12.50
CA PHE A 110 -1.83 5.72 13.09
C PHE A 110 -3.05 5.36 13.96
N ALA A 111 -3.61 4.13 13.86
CA ALA A 111 -4.85 3.77 14.57
C ALA A 111 -4.72 3.79 16.10
N GLY A 112 -3.50 3.67 16.65
CA GLY A 112 -3.25 3.70 18.10
C GLY A 112 -3.02 5.10 18.69
N LEU A 113 -2.93 6.14 17.85
CA LEU A 113 -2.58 7.49 18.31
C LEU A 113 -3.74 8.12 19.09
N GLN A 114 -3.43 8.57 20.32
CA GLN A 114 -4.42 9.23 21.15
C GLN A 114 -4.79 10.62 20.59
N GLY A 115 -6.04 11.01 20.77
CA GLY A 115 -6.54 12.31 20.33
C GLY A 115 -6.90 12.42 18.85
N VAL A 116 -6.73 11.37 18.05
CA VAL A 116 -7.21 11.30 16.67
C VAL A 116 -8.70 10.94 16.66
N GLN A 117 -9.53 11.78 16.04
CA GLN A 117 -10.97 11.57 15.86
C GLN A 117 -11.29 11.05 14.46
N ARG A 118 -10.54 11.48 13.43
CA ARG A 118 -10.63 10.98 12.05
C ARG A 118 -9.24 10.91 11.44
N LEU A 119 -9.07 9.92 10.60
CA LEU A 119 -7.84 9.69 9.83
C LEU A 119 -8.23 9.48 8.35
N LEU A 120 -7.63 10.25 7.46
CA LEU A 120 -7.96 10.22 6.03
C LEU A 120 -6.68 10.24 5.21
N ILE A 121 -6.70 9.54 4.08
CA ILE A 121 -5.76 9.76 2.98
C ILE A 121 -6.51 10.57 1.92
N TYR A 122 -5.87 11.60 1.36
CA TYR A 122 -6.43 12.45 0.32
C TYR A 122 -5.42 12.66 -0.81
N GLY A 123 -5.70 13.55 -1.74
CA GLY A 123 -4.78 13.87 -2.83
C GLY A 123 -4.69 12.79 -3.90
N SER A 124 -3.53 12.74 -4.58
CA SER A 124 -3.33 11.91 -5.77
C SER A 124 -3.51 10.42 -5.51
N TRP A 125 -3.09 9.94 -4.34
CA TRP A 125 -3.23 8.53 -3.98
C TRP A 125 -4.70 8.14 -3.79
N ALA A 126 -5.48 8.96 -3.08
CA ALA A 126 -6.90 8.70 -2.86
C ALA A 126 -7.68 8.73 -4.18
N ALA A 127 -7.34 9.64 -5.09
CA ALA A 127 -7.92 9.68 -6.42
C ALA A 127 -7.66 8.38 -7.21
N ARG A 128 -6.43 7.85 -7.17
CA ARG A 128 -6.10 6.54 -7.80
C ARG A 128 -6.83 5.38 -7.13
N TYR A 129 -6.95 5.40 -5.80
CA TYR A 129 -7.69 4.39 -5.05
C TYR A 129 -9.16 4.30 -5.49
N HIS A 130 -9.77 5.43 -5.82
CA HIS A 130 -11.14 5.52 -6.34
C HIS A 130 -11.25 5.34 -7.87
N GLY A 131 -10.16 4.94 -8.55
CA GLY A 131 -10.17 4.62 -9.97
C GLY A 131 -10.08 5.84 -10.91
N GLU A 132 -9.80 7.04 -10.40
CA GLU A 132 -9.57 8.20 -11.26
C GLU A 132 -8.29 8.02 -12.11
N ALA A 133 -8.33 8.38 -13.38
CA ALA A 133 -7.17 8.30 -14.25
C ALA A 133 -6.09 9.34 -13.91
N GLY A 134 -4.81 8.97 -14.01
CA GLY A 134 -3.69 9.88 -13.81
C GLY A 134 -2.37 9.15 -13.55
N PRO A 135 -1.28 9.89 -13.32
CA PRO A 135 0.02 9.28 -13.03
C PRO A 135 0.00 8.52 -11.69
N PRO A 136 0.90 7.56 -11.51
CA PRO A 136 1.10 6.90 -10.22
C PRO A 136 1.38 7.94 -9.13
N PRO A 137 0.78 7.78 -7.92
CA PRO A 137 1.05 8.67 -6.80
C PRO A 137 2.51 8.54 -6.34
N ASN A 138 3.15 9.68 -6.05
CA ASN A 138 4.53 9.72 -5.57
C ASN A 138 4.62 9.93 -4.05
N ASP A 139 3.52 10.22 -3.39
CA ASP A 139 3.41 10.54 -1.97
C ASP A 139 2.06 10.11 -1.40
N LEU A 140 1.94 10.23 -0.09
CA LEU A 140 0.72 10.00 0.68
C LEU A 140 0.40 11.25 1.51
N ASP A 141 -0.67 11.92 1.13
CA ASP A 141 -1.22 13.01 1.93
C ASP A 141 -2.16 12.44 3.00
N VAL A 142 -1.80 12.60 4.27
CA VAL A 142 -2.55 12.06 5.41
C VAL A 142 -3.09 13.20 6.27
N LEU A 143 -4.41 13.23 6.48
CA LEU A 143 -5.05 14.20 7.36
C LEU A 143 -5.51 13.53 8.65
N LEU A 144 -5.07 14.07 9.78
CA LEU A 144 -5.52 13.70 11.12
C LEU A 144 -6.38 14.83 11.68
N VAL A 145 -7.63 14.52 11.97
CA VAL A 145 -8.54 15.46 12.64
C VAL A 145 -8.57 15.15 14.14
N GLY A 146 -8.28 16.15 14.95
CA GLY A 146 -8.21 16.00 16.39
C GLY A 146 -7.05 16.79 17.03
N THR A 147 -6.56 16.28 18.15
CA THR A 147 -5.43 16.87 18.92
C THR A 147 -4.37 15.82 19.25
N PRO A 148 -3.86 15.06 18.27
CA PRO A 148 -2.82 14.07 18.54
C PRO A 148 -1.49 14.73 18.92
N ASN A 149 -0.62 13.94 19.56
CA ASN A 149 0.76 14.34 19.78
C ASN A 149 1.50 14.44 18.44
N ARG A 150 2.09 15.61 18.16
CA ARG A 150 2.79 15.86 16.88
C ARG A 150 3.97 14.92 16.66
N THR A 151 4.76 14.65 17.70
CA THR A 151 5.94 13.78 17.61
C THR A 151 5.52 12.37 17.20
N GLU A 152 4.51 11.80 17.86
CA GLU A 152 3.98 10.47 17.52
C GLU A 152 3.41 10.40 16.10
N VAL A 153 2.78 11.49 15.62
CA VAL A 153 2.28 11.58 14.22
C VAL A 153 3.42 11.51 13.21
N TYR A 154 4.53 12.22 13.45
CA TYR A 154 5.67 12.18 12.54
C TYR A 154 6.44 10.86 12.61
N GLU A 155 6.56 10.25 13.78
CA GLU A 155 7.14 8.91 13.94
C GLU A 155 6.31 7.85 13.19
N ALA A 156 4.97 7.94 13.29
CA ALA A 156 4.07 7.08 12.52
C ALA A 156 4.21 7.29 11.01
N ALA A 157 4.33 8.56 10.56
CA ALA A 157 4.54 8.88 9.14
C ALA A 157 5.86 8.28 8.63
N GLU A 158 6.96 8.43 9.36
CA GLU A 158 8.25 7.83 9.02
C GLU A 158 8.16 6.29 8.92
N ALA A 159 7.45 5.65 9.86
CA ALA A 159 7.24 4.21 9.81
C ALA A 159 6.45 3.76 8.55
N VAL A 160 5.48 4.56 8.10
CA VAL A 160 4.77 4.31 6.84
C VAL A 160 5.69 4.52 5.65
N GLU A 161 6.49 5.58 5.61
CA GLU A 161 7.46 5.83 4.54
C GLU A 161 8.44 4.67 4.37
N GLN A 162 9.01 4.18 5.48
CA GLN A 162 9.96 3.06 5.48
C GLN A 162 9.34 1.78 4.90
N ARG A 163 8.04 1.55 5.13
CA ARG A 163 7.33 0.34 4.69
C ARG A 163 6.81 0.43 3.26
N THR A 164 6.33 1.60 2.86
CA THR A 164 5.71 1.81 1.54
C THR A 164 6.70 2.30 0.49
N GLY A 165 7.75 3.00 0.93
CA GLY A 165 8.68 3.71 0.05
C GLY A 165 8.07 4.96 -0.59
N LEU A 166 6.94 5.45 -0.06
CA LEU A 166 6.30 6.70 -0.46
C LEU A 166 6.49 7.74 0.64
N PRO A 167 6.92 8.97 0.33
CA PRO A 167 6.89 10.09 1.27
C PRO A 167 5.49 10.27 1.87
N VAL A 168 5.41 10.58 3.17
CA VAL A 168 4.14 10.79 3.86
C VAL A 168 4.06 12.21 4.38
N HIS A 169 3.00 12.92 3.99
CA HIS A 169 2.77 14.31 4.39
C HIS A 169 1.61 14.39 5.39
N PRO A 170 1.88 14.27 6.71
CA PRO A 170 0.82 14.36 7.71
C PRO A 170 0.42 15.81 7.97
N VAL A 171 -0.88 16.07 7.92
CA VAL A 171 -1.50 17.33 8.32
C VAL A 171 -2.39 17.09 9.54
N ILE A 172 -2.24 17.92 10.56
CA ILE A 172 -3.08 17.89 11.76
C ILE A 172 -4.04 19.07 11.68
N ALA A 173 -5.34 18.78 11.79
CA ALA A 173 -6.41 19.77 11.87
C ALA A 173 -7.25 19.54 13.12
N SER A 174 -7.63 20.62 13.82
CA SER A 174 -8.61 20.50 14.89
C SER A 174 -10.00 20.15 14.32
N ALA A 175 -10.89 19.59 15.15
CA ALA A 175 -12.29 19.33 14.77
C ALA A 175 -13.00 20.61 14.31
N ARG A 176 -12.68 21.75 14.95
CA ARG A 176 -13.19 23.05 14.53
C ARG A 176 -12.75 23.37 13.11
N ARG A 177 -11.46 23.31 12.81
CA ARG A 177 -10.89 23.59 11.47
C ARG A 177 -11.50 22.66 10.41
N TRP A 178 -11.68 21.37 10.73
CA TRP A 178 -12.34 20.42 9.83
C TRP A 178 -13.76 20.85 9.49
N ASN A 179 -14.52 21.39 10.45
CA ASN A 179 -15.91 21.79 10.27
C ASN A 179 -16.07 23.19 9.65
N GLU A 180 -15.03 24.01 9.63
CA GLU A 180 -15.06 25.35 9.02
C GLU A 180 -14.96 25.23 7.49
N ASP A 181 -16.01 25.69 6.77
CA ASP A 181 -16.03 25.68 5.30
C ASP A 181 -15.14 26.78 4.68
N THR A 182 -14.67 27.72 5.51
CA THR A 182 -13.78 28.81 5.09
C THR A 182 -12.30 28.45 5.14
N ASP A 183 -11.92 27.30 5.70
CA ASP A 183 -10.53 26.85 5.69
C ASP A 183 -10.13 26.42 4.28
N PRO A 184 -9.10 27.05 3.66
CA PRO A 184 -8.73 26.78 2.26
C PRO A 184 -8.34 25.31 2.01
N LEU A 185 -7.65 24.67 2.97
CA LEU A 185 -7.25 23.27 2.83
C LEU A 185 -8.45 22.34 2.95
N MET A 186 -9.34 22.58 3.91
CA MET A 186 -10.56 21.77 4.07
C MET A 186 -11.49 21.93 2.86
N ALA A 187 -11.62 23.16 2.33
CA ALA A 187 -12.37 23.43 1.11
C ALA A 187 -11.80 22.69 -0.12
N GLN A 188 -10.50 22.45 -0.13
CA GLN A 188 -9.84 21.65 -1.17
C GLN A 188 -10.03 20.15 -0.95
N ILE A 189 -9.91 19.63 0.28
CA ILE A 189 -9.96 18.20 0.57
C ILE A 189 -11.39 17.65 0.49
N LYS A 190 -12.36 18.34 1.08
CA LYS A 190 -13.74 17.83 1.24
C LYS A 190 -14.46 17.46 -0.07
N PRO A 191 -14.34 18.21 -1.18
CA PRO A 191 -15.03 17.87 -2.43
C PRO A 191 -14.33 16.79 -3.25
N HIS A 192 -13.07 16.44 -2.93
CA HIS A 192 -12.24 15.51 -3.71
C HIS A 192 -12.23 14.10 -3.12
N PRO A 193 -11.82 13.09 -3.91
CA PRO A 193 -11.67 11.72 -3.42
C PRO A 193 -10.77 11.65 -2.19
N ARG A 194 -11.24 10.92 -1.20
CA ARG A 194 -10.51 10.64 0.03
C ARG A 194 -10.85 9.25 0.55
N VAL A 195 -9.90 8.62 1.22
CA VAL A 195 -10.07 7.32 1.85
C VAL A 195 -10.07 7.53 3.36
N GLU A 196 -11.20 7.28 4.00
CA GLU A 196 -11.31 7.32 5.45
C GLU A 196 -10.74 6.03 6.03
N ILE A 197 -9.85 6.17 6.99
CA ILE A 197 -9.14 5.06 7.63
C ILE A 197 -9.77 4.79 8.99
N GLU A 198 -10.14 3.56 9.24
CA GLU A 198 -10.68 3.15 10.53
C GLU A 198 -9.63 3.28 11.63
N LEU A 199 -10.00 3.91 12.75
CA LEU A 199 -9.12 4.07 13.92
C LEU A 199 -9.07 2.81 14.79
N THR A 200 -9.86 1.80 14.47
CA THR A 200 -9.80 0.52 15.16
C THR A 200 -8.57 -0.27 14.66
N PRO A 201 -7.71 -0.76 15.57
CA PRO A 201 -6.61 -1.63 15.16
C PRO A 201 -7.14 -2.80 14.32
N LEU A 202 -6.44 -3.15 13.23
CA LEU A 202 -6.80 -4.29 12.40
C LEU A 202 -6.88 -5.54 13.28
N THR A 203 -8.10 -6.04 13.52
CA THR A 203 -8.29 -7.29 14.25
C THR A 203 -7.81 -8.44 13.38
N PRO A 204 -6.95 -9.36 13.89
CA PRO A 204 -6.59 -10.54 13.13
C PRO A 204 -7.88 -11.31 12.81
N VAL A 205 -8.12 -11.60 11.54
CA VAL A 205 -9.17 -12.54 11.16
C VAL A 205 -8.83 -13.87 11.83
N ALA A 206 -9.61 -14.27 12.84
CA ALA A 206 -9.52 -15.58 13.41
C ALA A 206 -9.94 -16.56 12.31
N LEU A 207 -8.98 -17.27 11.75
CA LEU A 207 -9.29 -18.46 10.97
C LEU A 207 -9.82 -19.48 11.97
N ASN A 208 -11.13 -19.70 11.95
CA ASN A 208 -11.73 -20.83 12.67
C ASN A 208 -11.07 -22.13 12.20
N PRO A 209 -10.82 -23.07 13.11
CA PRO A 209 -10.11 -24.32 12.86
C PRO A 209 -10.82 -25.21 11.84
#